data_73625fca774b4b093fa8f1cecf84e319
#
_entry.id   73625fca774b4b093fa8f1cecf84e319
#
_cell.length_a   1.000
_cell.length_b   1.000
_cell.length_c   1.000
_cell.angle_alpha   90.00
_cell.angle_beta   90.00
_cell.angle_gamma   90.00
#
_symmetry.space_group_name_H-M   'P 1'
#
loop_
_entity.id
_entity.type
_entity.pdbx_description
1 polymer ?
#
loop_
_entity_poly.entity_id
_entity_poly.type
_entity_poly.pdbx_seq_one_letter_code
_entity_poly.pdbx_strand_id
1 'polypeptide(L)'
;MNRTPRHLLLPLALSTALAACSNMPSQPARAPVAVVAPASTPPAVAASVATAAPVPAADLWDRLRSSFVMPDCNADPAVLAWAGRYTRSPARFEDTLREAMPRLAYVQQVAEQYDVPGEFALLPWVESRYRPVQGRRHHAAGMWQIMPVTARSMGLRVDRHYDGRLDIPAAANAVMKLLRQYHDRFHDWRVADYAYNAGEFKIRGLISRHGMPADKPAIPDLPVRRVTREHLTQLLAIACVIREPSRFQVSLPSLPESEHLVQAPVTHPVTVARAAEMAGMPESALRHLNAAFRGNKLDGRTVSHLMLPAGHAGRFELAMLDAAAGSTTAAADDESSRGPDTHVVSPGESLWQIAREYSTSVAHLQQLNNLAQGQAIQPGQVLKLGDID
;
A
#
# COMPACT_ATOMS: atom_id res chain seq x y z
N MET A 1 -59.06 -11.26 -21.94
CA MET A 1 -58.79 -12.48 -22.72
C MET A 1 -57.44 -12.95 -22.29
N ASN A 2 -57.43 -13.73 -21.30
CA ASN A 2 -57.14 -15.14 -21.09
C ASN A 2 -56.10 -15.75 -22.04
N ARG A 3 -54.94 -16.13 -21.50
CA ARG A 3 -54.44 -17.48 -21.51
C ARG A 3 -53.19 -17.66 -20.65
N THR A 4 -53.33 -18.57 -19.70
CA THR A 4 -52.43 -19.10 -18.70
C THR A 4 -51.51 -20.22 -19.26
N PRO A 5 -50.70 -20.90 -18.43
CA PRO A 5 -49.31 -21.30 -18.70
C PRO A 5 -49.19 -22.80 -19.09
N ARG A 6 -48.02 -23.19 -19.54
CA ARG A 6 -47.68 -24.61 -19.70
C ARG A 6 -46.43 -24.95 -18.87
N HIS A 7 -46.70 -25.75 -17.84
CA HIS A 7 -45.73 -26.60 -17.14
C HIS A 7 -45.23 -27.72 -18.09
N LEU A 8 -43.95 -28.03 -18.02
CA LEU A 8 -43.45 -29.34 -18.41
C LEU A 8 -42.42 -29.87 -17.41
N LEU A 9 -42.64 -31.11 -17.04
CA LEU A 9 -42.10 -31.90 -15.96
C LEU A 9 -40.68 -32.45 -16.26
N LEU A 10 -39.93 -32.65 -15.18
CA LEU A 10 -38.70 -33.47 -15.09
C LEU A 10 -38.94 -34.91 -15.52
N PRO A 11 -37.88 -35.65 -15.80
CA PRO A 11 -37.72 -36.92 -15.10
C PRO A 11 -36.39 -37.08 -14.34
N LEU A 12 -36.57 -37.63 -13.19
CA LEU A 12 -35.63 -38.21 -12.25
C LEU A 12 -35.03 -39.49 -12.87
N ALA A 13 -33.72 -39.62 -12.88
CA ALA A 13 -33.06 -40.90 -13.14
C ALA A 13 -32.11 -41.27 -12.01
N LEU A 14 -32.50 -42.30 -11.32
CA LEU A 14 -31.82 -43.02 -10.27
C LEU A 14 -30.92 -44.08 -10.92
N SER A 15 -29.65 -44.21 -10.55
CA SER A 15 -28.87 -45.43 -10.82
C SER A 15 -27.67 -45.57 -9.87
N THR A 16 -27.80 -46.40 -8.94
CA THR A 16 -27.04 -47.60 -8.52
C THR A 16 -25.54 -47.46 -8.27
N ALA A 17 -25.23 -47.73 -7.01
CA ALA A 17 -23.92 -48.04 -6.47
C ALA A 17 -23.38 -49.38 -7.00
N LEU A 18 -22.09 -49.43 -7.27
CA LEU A 18 -21.33 -50.68 -7.36
C LEU A 18 -20.07 -50.54 -6.53
N ALA A 19 -19.99 -51.35 -5.50
CA ALA A 19 -18.83 -51.61 -4.68
C ALA A 19 -17.82 -52.44 -5.50
N ALA A 20 -16.55 -52.07 -5.45
CA ALA A 20 -15.46 -52.94 -5.90
C ALA A 20 -14.37 -52.99 -4.83
N CYS A 21 -14.04 -54.19 -4.47
CA CYS A 21 -13.20 -54.65 -3.37
C CYS A 21 -11.70 -54.25 -3.53
N SER A 22 -11.11 -54.14 -2.39
CA SER A 22 -9.70 -54.11 -2.00
C SER A 22 -8.80 -55.09 -2.76
N ASN A 23 -7.61 -54.63 -3.14
CA ASN A 23 -6.40 -55.44 -3.22
C ASN A 23 -5.21 -54.59 -2.80
N MET A 24 -4.72 -54.85 -1.59
CA MET A 24 -3.40 -54.39 -1.14
C MET A 24 -2.35 -55.46 -1.52
N PRO A 25 -1.23 -55.08 -2.10
CA PRO A 25 -0.09 -55.99 -2.19
C PRO A 25 0.74 -55.99 -0.92
N SER A 26 1.11 -57.17 -0.48
CA SER A 26 1.90 -57.51 0.69
C SER A 26 3.36 -56.98 0.59
N GLN A 27 3.87 -56.48 1.70
CA GLN A 27 5.30 -56.18 1.87
C GLN A 27 6.15 -57.46 1.94
N PRO A 28 7.34 -57.51 1.32
CA PRO A 28 8.31 -58.58 1.56
C PRO A 28 9.12 -58.34 2.82
N ALA A 29 9.41 -59.45 3.50
CA ALA A 29 10.11 -59.54 4.79
C ALA A 29 11.57 -59.02 4.72
N ARG A 30 11.97 -58.32 5.81
CA ARG A 30 13.37 -57.90 6.07
C ARG A 30 14.31 -59.10 6.28
N ALA A 31 15.39 -59.14 5.51
CA ALA A 31 16.55 -60.00 5.78
C ALA A 31 17.47 -59.39 6.84
N PRO A 32 18.26 -60.17 7.60
CA PRO A 32 19.06 -59.65 8.73
C PRO A 32 20.33 -58.93 8.27
N VAL A 33 20.63 -57.85 8.96
CA VAL A 33 21.80 -56.96 8.72
C VAL A 33 23.05 -57.66 9.26
N ALA A 34 24.04 -57.90 8.40
CA ALA A 34 25.40 -58.31 8.79
C ALA A 34 26.19 -57.12 9.32
N VAL A 35 26.76 -57.28 10.51
CA VAL A 35 27.68 -56.34 11.15
C VAL A 35 29.01 -56.36 10.42
N VAL A 36 29.43 -55.28 9.77
CA VAL A 36 30.74 -55.08 9.18
C VAL A 36 31.54 -54.13 10.07
N ALA A 37 32.76 -54.55 10.41
CA ALA A 37 33.73 -53.84 11.24
C ALA A 37 34.21 -52.54 10.56
N PRO A 38 34.77 -51.54 11.34
CA PRO A 38 35.10 -50.23 10.81
C PRO A 38 36.36 -50.28 9.94
N ALA A 39 36.22 -49.86 8.69
CA ALA A 39 37.33 -49.62 7.78
C ALA A 39 37.88 -48.20 7.91
N SER A 40 39.19 -48.13 7.80
CA SER A 40 40.07 -46.98 7.93
C SER A 40 39.64 -45.72 7.21
N THR A 41 39.82 -44.58 7.87
CA THR A 41 39.60 -43.22 7.39
C THR A 41 40.52 -42.88 6.22
N PRO A 42 40.03 -42.43 5.05
CA PRO A 42 40.88 -41.80 4.05
C PRO A 42 41.15 -40.33 4.41
N PRO A 43 42.29 -39.76 3.95
CA PRO A 43 42.69 -38.40 4.31
C PRO A 43 41.68 -37.35 3.77
N ALA A 44 41.35 -36.38 4.60
CA ALA A 44 40.51 -35.26 4.26
C ALA A 44 41.16 -34.43 3.13
N VAL A 45 40.60 -34.50 1.94
CA VAL A 45 40.82 -33.52 0.89
C VAL A 45 40.01 -32.28 1.29
N ALA A 46 40.69 -31.23 1.74
CA ALA A 46 40.12 -29.93 1.96
C ALA A 46 39.65 -29.39 0.59
N ALA A 47 38.34 -29.60 0.31
CA ALA A 47 37.70 -28.88 -0.77
C ALA A 47 37.60 -27.41 -0.35
N SER A 48 38.45 -26.58 -0.92
CA SER A 48 38.37 -25.14 -0.89
C SER A 48 37.01 -24.76 -1.51
N VAL A 49 36.00 -24.54 -0.69
CA VAL A 49 34.76 -23.89 -1.13
C VAL A 49 35.14 -22.45 -1.46
N ALA A 50 35.37 -22.19 -2.74
CA ALA A 50 35.45 -20.83 -3.23
C ALA A 50 34.13 -20.17 -2.92
N THR A 51 34.10 -19.34 -1.87
CA THR A 51 32.98 -18.46 -1.56
C THR A 51 32.82 -17.54 -2.78
N ALA A 52 31.84 -17.82 -3.63
CA ALA A 52 31.47 -16.90 -4.70
C ALA A 52 31.22 -15.55 -4.05
N ALA A 53 31.92 -14.52 -4.54
CA ALA A 53 31.65 -13.15 -4.11
C ALA A 53 30.15 -12.88 -4.29
N PRO A 54 29.48 -12.24 -3.32
CA PRO A 54 28.07 -11.93 -3.45
C PRO A 54 27.88 -11.13 -4.75
N VAL A 55 27.05 -11.64 -5.66
CA VAL A 55 26.65 -10.91 -6.86
C VAL A 55 26.04 -9.60 -6.37
N PRO A 56 26.54 -8.42 -6.77
CA PRO A 56 25.94 -7.15 -6.35
C PRO A 56 24.45 -7.20 -6.65
N ALA A 57 23.63 -6.84 -5.67
CA ALA A 57 22.19 -6.70 -5.91
C ALA A 57 22.01 -5.74 -7.10
N ALA A 58 21.27 -6.17 -8.14
CA ALA A 58 21.07 -5.35 -9.33
C ALA A 58 20.54 -3.98 -8.91
N ASP A 59 21.15 -2.91 -9.42
CA ASP A 59 20.73 -1.54 -9.18
C ASP A 59 19.24 -1.37 -9.49
N LEU A 60 18.56 -0.49 -8.78
CA LEU A 60 17.15 -0.15 -9.02
C LEU A 60 16.86 0.07 -10.51
N TRP A 61 17.72 0.78 -11.20
CA TRP A 61 17.54 1.11 -12.61
C TRP A 61 17.69 -0.11 -13.53
N ASP A 62 18.58 -1.04 -13.21
CA ASP A 62 18.74 -2.27 -13.99
C ASP A 62 17.55 -3.20 -13.78
N ARG A 63 17.05 -3.33 -12.55
CA ARG A 63 15.82 -4.07 -12.24
C ARG A 63 14.63 -3.47 -12.97
N LEU A 64 14.50 -2.14 -12.95
CA LEU A 64 13.41 -1.43 -13.61
C LEU A 64 13.46 -1.64 -15.13
N ARG A 65 14.63 -1.46 -15.76
CA ARG A 65 14.81 -1.66 -17.21
C ARG A 65 14.53 -3.10 -17.64
N SER A 66 14.99 -4.08 -16.87
CA SER A 66 14.79 -5.50 -17.18
C SER A 66 13.31 -5.92 -17.13
N SER A 67 12.47 -5.17 -16.42
CA SER A 67 11.03 -5.41 -16.31
C SER A 67 10.19 -4.63 -17.33
N PHE A 68 10.79 -3.84 -18.21
CA PHE A 68 10.09 -3.11 -19.26
C PHE A 68 9.65 -4.03 -20.39
N VAL A 69 8.36 -3.98 -20.73
CA VAL A 69 7.75 -4.79 -21.81
C VAL A 69 7.04 -3.96 -22.86
N MET A 70 6.79 -2.67 -22.60
CA MET A 70 6.11 -1.79 -23.55
C MET A 70 7.06 -1.22 -24.60
N PRO A 71 6.52 -0.61 -25.70
CA PRO A 71 7.31 -0.10 -26.81
C PRO A 71 8.42 0.86 -26.39
N ASP A 72 9.53 0.83 -27.13
CA ASP A 72 10.75 1.61 -26.86
C ASP A 72 10.64 3.09 -27.29
N CYS A 73 11.75 3.83 -27.14
CA CYS A 73 11.87 5.24 -27.45
C CYS A 73 11.49 5.62 -28.88
N ASN A 74 11.78 4.73 -29.84
CA ASN A 74 11.64 5.02 -31.26
C ASN A 74 10.28 4.59 -31.84
N ALA A 75 9.45 3.99 -31.00
CA ALA A 75 8.17 3.43 -31.42
C ALA A 75 7.14 4.51 -31.84
N ASP A 76 7.27 5.74 -31.33
CA ASP A 76 6.42 6.89 -31.70
C ASP A 76 7.16 8.22 -31.47
N PRO A 77 7.17 9.15 -32.46
CA PRO A 77 7.82 10.46 -32.32
C PRO A 77 7.28 11.30 -31.16
N ALA A 78 6.02 11.13 -30.77
CA ALA A 78 5.43 11.84 -29.63
C ALA A 78 6.07 11.41 -28.29
N VAL A 79 6.52 10.16 -28.18
CA VAL A 79 7.27 9.65 -27.00
C VAL A 79 8.57 10.42 -26.86
N LEU A 80 9.37 10.54 -27.94
CA LEU A 80 10.61 11.31 -27.92
C LEU A 80 10.39 12.79 -27.60
N ALA A 81 9.34 13.38 -28.18
CA ALA A 81 9.00 14.78 -27.91
C ALA A 81 8.67 15.00 -26.42
N TRP A 82 7.96 14.07 -25.77
CA TRP A 82 7.68 14.15 -24.34
C TRP A 82 8.91 13.87 -23.49
N ALA A 83 9.77 12.92 -23.85
CA ALA A 83 11.04 12.66 -23.19
C ALA A 83 11.91 13.92 -23.17
N GLY A 84 12.05 14.62 -24.32
CA GLY A 84 12.75 15.89 -24.40
C GLY A 84 12.10 17.03 -23.58
N ARG A 85 10.77 17.01 -23.39
CA ARG A 85 10.11 17.97 -22.49
C ARG A 85 10.45 17.69 -21.03
N TYR A 86 10.49 16.43 -20.61
CA TYR A 86 10.86 16.06 -19.24
C TYR A 86 12.29 16.46 -18.93
N THR A 87 13.20 16.28 -19.86
CA THR A 87 14.64 16.49 -19.72
C THR A 87 15.14 17.84 -20.26
N ARG A 88 14.23 18.80 -20.52
CA ARG A 88 14.62 20.14 -20.98
C ARG A 88 15.63 20.81 -20.05
N SER A 89 15.57 20.52 -18.75
CA SER A 89 16.55 20.88 -17.73
C SER A 89 16.97 19.58 -17.03
N PRO A 90 18.07 18.93 -17.47
CA PRO A 90 18.53 17.67 -16.89
C PRO A 90 18.71 17.74 -15.38
N ALA A 91 19.38 18.75 -14.85
CA ALA A 91 19.60 18.91 -13.41
C ALA A 91 18.30 18.96 -12.62
N ARG A 92 17.29 19.72 -13.10
CA ARG A 92 15.98 19.78 -12.43
C ARG A 92 15.20 18.45 -12.50
N PHE A 93 15.37 17.74 -13.61
CA PHE A 93 14.79 16.41 -13.76
C PHE A 93 15.43 15.44 -12.75
N GLU A 94 16.77 15.44 -12.67
CA GLU A 94 17.54 14.61 -11.74
C GLU A 94 17.21 14.88 -10.28
N ASP A 95 17.06 16.18 -9.90
CA ASP A 95 16.64 16.55 -8.54
C ASP A 95 15.23 16.02 -8.22
N THR A 96 14.29 16.20 -9.15
CA THR A 96 12.92 15.68 -8.98
C THR A 96 12.92 14.15 -8.90
N LEU A 97 13.79 13.49 -9.68
CA LEU A 97 13.92 12.04 -9.66
C LEU A 97 14.51 11.56 -8.34
N ARG A 98 15.53 12.26 -7.82
CA ARG A 98 16.15 11.96 -6.52
C ARG A 98 15.12 12.01 -5.37
N GLU A 99 14.26 13.02 -5.35
CA GLU A 99 13.16 13.12 -4.38
C GLU A 99 12.14 11.98 -4.52
N ALA A 100 11.93 11.49 -5.74
CA ALA A 100 10.97 10.42 -6.04
C ALA A 100 11.51 9.01 -5.71
N MET A 101 12.84 8.83 -5.74
CA MET A 101 13.48 7.51 -5.69
C MET A 101 13.05 6.60 -4.55
N PRO A 102 12.93 7.04 -3.28
CA PRO A 102 12.52 6.15 -2.21
C PRO A 102 11.13 5.54 -2.46
N ARG A 103 10.20 6.34 -3.02
CA ARG A 103 8.86 5.87 -3.39
C ARG A 103 8.88 5.00 -4.65
N LEU A 104 9.68 5.39 -5.66
CA LEU A 104 9.85 4.60 -6.88
C LEU A 104 10.38 3.20 -6.56
N ALA A 105 11.42 3.10 -5.72
CA ALA A 105 12.00 1.82 -5.33
C ALA A 105 10.97 0.91 -4.63
N TYR A 106 10.16 1.48 -3.73
CA TYR A 106 9.08 0.75 -3.07
C TYR A 106 8.01 0.29 -4.07
N VAL A 107 7.59 1.18 -4.97
CA VAL A 107 6.58 0.87 -6.00
C VAL A 107 7.07 -0.20 -6.97
N GLN A 108 8.36 -0.17 -7.34
CA GLN A 108 8.96 -1.20 -8.20
C GLN A 108 8.89 -2.59 -7.55
N GLN A 109 9.21 -2.70 -6.26
CA GLN A 109 9.09 -3.96 -5.53
C GLN A 109 7.66 -4.49 -5.51
N VAL A 110 6.67 -3.59 -5.34
CA VAL A 110 5.25 -3.98 -5.38
C VAL A 110 4.84 -4.38 -6.80
N ALA A 111 5.32 -3.68 -7.86
CA ALA A 111 5.02 -4.04 -9.24
C ALA A 111 5.51 -5.46 -9.57
N GLU A 112 6.72 -5.81 -9.14
CA GLU A 112 7.29 -7.16 -9.28
C GLU A 112 6.42 -8.24 -8.61
N GLN A 113 5.86 -7.97 -7.42
CA GLN A 113 4.99 -8.91 -6.69
C GLN A 113 3.68 -9.23 -7.42
N TYR A 114 3.23 -8.32 -8.28
CA TYR A 114 2.00 -8.46 -9.06
C TYR A 114 2.24 -8.81 -10.54
N ASP A 115 3.48 -9.10 -10.95
CA ASP A 115 3.87 -9.29 -12.35
C ASP A 115 3.40 -8.13 -13.24
N VAL A 116 3.53 -6.89 -12.75
CA VAL A 116 3.21 -5.67 -13.49
C VAL A 116 4.50 -5.08 -14.05
N PRO A 117 4.56 -4.71 -15.34
CA PRO A 117 5.76 -4.16 -15.96
C PRO A 117 6.29 -2.91 -15.25
N GLY A 118 7.61 -2.74 -15.28
CA GLY A 118 8.31 -1.64 -14.62
C GLY A 118 7.90 -0.26 -15.11
N GLU A 119 7.38 -0.14 -16.33
CA GLU A 119 6.82 1.13 -16.81
C GLU A 119 5.73 1.63 -15.87
N PHE A 120 4.91 0.75 -15.30
CA PHE A 120 3.87 1.16 -14.36
C PHE A 120 4.42 1.55 -12.98
N ALA A 121 5.63 1.13 -12.61
CA ALA A 121 6.27 1.73 -11.45
C ALA A 121 6.53 3.24 -11.66
N LEU A 122 6.66 3.69 -12.92
CA LEU A 122 6.81 5.10 -13.30
C LEU A 122 5.47 5.86 -13.44
N LEU A 123 4.33 5.20 -13.29
CA LEU A 123 3.02 5.85 -13.41
C LEU A 123 2.82 7.02 -12.43
N PRO A 124 3.27 6.96 -11.15
CA PRO A 124 3.21 8.11 -10.25
C PRO A 124 4.01 9.32 -10.72
N TRP A 125 5.02 9.13 -11.59
CA TRP A 125 5.71 10.25 -12.23
C TRP A 125 4.77 11.05 -13.12
N VAL A 126 3.96 10.38 -13.91
CA VAL A 126 2.98 11.01 -14.81
C VAL A 126 1.90 11.72 -14.00
N GLU A 127 1.40 11.09 -12.95
CA GLU A 127 0.27 11.57 -12.16
C GLU A 127 0.63 12.75 -11.23
N SER A 128 1.76 12.69 -10.53
CA SER A 128 2.06 13.67 -9.49
C SER A 128 3.54 13.96 -9.24
N ARG A 129 4.45 13.33 -9.97
CA ARG A 129 5.88 13.27 -9.62
C ARG A 129 6.11 12.65 -8.23
N TYR A 130 5.38 11.57 -7.92
CA TYR A 130 5.39 10.85 -6.63
C TYR A 130 5.00 11.71 -5.41
N ARG A 131 4.41 12.88 -5.60
CA ARG A 131 4.00 13.76 -4.49
C ARG A 131 2.71 13.23 -3.85
N PRO A 132 2.57 13.27 -2.51
CA PRO A 132 1.36 12.91 -1.81
C PRO A 132 0.33 14.06 -1.90
N VAL A 133 -0.24 14.26 -3.09
CA VAL A 133 -1.20 15.34 -3.35
C VAL A 133 -2.48 15.12 -2.55
N GLN A 134 -2.79 16.07 -1.67
CA GLN A 134 -4.00 16.01 -0.85
C GLN A 134 -5.25 16.22 -1.72
N GLY A 135 -6.17 15.26 -1.66
CA GLY A 135 -7.45 15.35 -2.37
C GLY A 135 -8.50 16.13 -1.57
N ARG A 136 -9.22 17.02 -2.23
CA ARG A 136 -10.48 17.55 -1.71
C ARG A 136 -11.60 16.49 -1.92
N ARG A 137 -12.78 16.72 -1.27
CA ARG A 137 -13.87 15.74 -1.14
C ARG A 137 -14.23 14.90 -2.39
N HIS A 138 -14.11 15.44 -3.60
CA HIS A 138 -14.48 14.77 -4.85
C HIS A 138 -13.33 14.72 -5.86
N HIS A 139 -12.11 15.04 -5.43
CA HIS A 139 -10.94 15.11 -6.29
C HIS A 139 -10.02 13.91 -6.09
N ALA A 140 -9.21 13.65 -7.09
CA ALA A 140 -8.14 12.67 -7.04
C ALA A 140 -7.14 13.02 -5.92
N ALA A 141 -6.48 12.00 -5.37
CA ALA A 141 -5.50 12.16 -4.29
C ALA A 141 -4.36 11.14 -4.39
N GLY A 142 -3.29 11.45 -3.66
CA GLY A 142 -2.11 10.62 -3.56
C GLY A 142 -1.19 10.71 -4.76
N MET A 143 -0.11 9.96 -4.73
CA MET A 143 0.85 9.93 -5.84
C MET A 143 0.28 9.32 -7.12
N TRP A 144 -0.79 8.51 -6.98
CA TRP A 144 -1.51 7.82 -8.05
C TRP A 144 -2.73 8.58 -8.59
N GLN A 145 -3.07 9.73 -8.03
CA GLN A 145 -4.27 10.52 -8.37
C GLN A 145 -5.56 9.69 -8.42
N ILE A 146 -5.78 8.87 -7.39
CA ILE A 146 -6.94 7.97 -7.30
C ILE A 146 -8.20 8.77 -6.97
N MET A 147 -9.25 8.60 -7.79
CA MET A 147 -10.56 9.20 -7.53
C MET A 147 -11.26 8.50 -6.35
N PRO A 148 -12.10 9.21 -5.55
CA PRO A 148 -12.77 8.62 -4.39
C PRO A 148 -13.65 7.40 -4.70
N VAL A 149 -14.28 7.38 -5.87
CA VAL A 149 -15.10 6.24 -6.33
C VAL A 149 -14.19 5.03 -6.62
N THR A 150 -13.07 5.26 -7.27
CA THR A 150 -12.07 4.22 -7.56
C THR A 150 -11.42 3.69 -6.28
N ALA A 151 -11.10 4.56 -5.32
CA ALA A 151 -10.57 4.15 -4.02
C ALA A 151 -11.50 3.15 -3.32
N ARG A 152 -12.81 3.44 -3.31
CA ARG A 152 -13.80 2.52 -2.73
C ARG A 152 -13.88 1.17 -3.46
N SER A 153 -13.87 1.17 -4.78
CA SER A 153 -13.90 -0.08 -5.58
C SER A 153 -12.62 -0.91 -5.40
N MET A 154 -11.50 -0.28 -5.08
CA MET A 154 -10.21 -0.92 -4.78
C MET A 154 -10.10 -1.37 -3.30
N GLY A 155 -11.11 -1.08 -2.45
CA GLY A 155 -11.09 -1.40 -1.03
C GLY A 155 -10.19 -0.48 -0.18
N LEU A 156 -9.76 0.67 -0.71
CA LEU A 156 -8.98 1.64 0.06
C LEU A 156 -9.86 2.36 1.07
N ARG A 157 -9.44 2.33 2.34
CA ARG A 157 -10.11 3.07 3.41
C ARG A 157 -9.92 4.57 3.22
N VAL A 158 -11.01 5.32 3.22
CA VAL A 158 -11.00 6.79 3.19
C VAL A 158 -12.05 7.30 4.16
N ASP A 159 -11.60 7.85 5.28
CA ASP A 159 -12.45 8.39 6.33
C ASP A 159 -11.93 9.72 6.88
N ARG A 160 -12.48 10.20 8.00
CA ARG A 160 -12.06 11.46 8.64
C ARG A 160 -10.63 11.43 9.19
N HIS A 161 -10.10 10.24 9.52
CA HIS A 161 -8.80 10.07 10.17
C HIS A 161 -7.72 9.57 9.22
N TYR A 162 -8.13 8.92 8.11
CA TYR A 162 -7.21 8.25 7.21
C TYR A 162 -7.67 8.32 5.77
N ASP A 163 -6.71 8.51 4.86
CA ASP A 163 -6.94 8.48 3.42
C ASP A 163 -5.96 7.49 2.75
N GLY A 164 -6.40 6.27 2.53
CA GLY A 164 -5.58 5.21 1.95
C GLY A 164 -5.06 5.49 0.54
N ARG A 165 -5.55 6.52 -0.15
CA ARG A 165 -5.00 6.98 -1.42
C ARG A 165 -3.64 7.66 -1.27
N LEU A 166 -3.33 8.13 -0.05
CA LEU A 166 -2.09 8.79 0.34
C LEU A 166 -1.13 7.83 1.05
N ASP A 167 -1.59 6.64 1.39
CA ASP A 167 -0.78 5.58 1.99
C ASP A 167 0.02 4.86 0.90
N ILE A 168 1.34 4.89 1.02
CA ILE A 168 2.24 4.35 -0.02
C ILE A 168 2.00 2.85 -0.24
N PRO A 169 2.03 1.99 0.80
CA PRO A 169 1.77 0.56 0.66
C PRO A 169 0.35 0.24 0.16
N ALA A 170 -0.66 0.80 0.81
CA ALA A 170 -2.05 0.49 0.49
C ALA A 170 -2.39 0.89 -0.95
N ALA A 171 -1.99 2.10 -1.37
CA ALA A 171 -2.25 2.59 -2.71
C ALA A 171 -1.45 1.83 -3.78
N ALA A 172 -0.15 1.52 -3.53
CA ALA A 172 0.67 0.77 -4.48
C ALA A 172 0.11 -0.63 -4.71
N ASN A 173 -0.19 -1.39 -3.64
CA ASN A 173 -0.79 -2.72 -3.75
C ASN A 173 -2.14 -2.68 -4.50
N ALA A 174 -3.01 -1.73 -4.17
CA ALA A 174 -4.31 -1.59 -4.80
C ALA A 174 -4.21 -1.26 -6.29
N VAL A 175 -3.29 -0.35 -6.67
CA VAL A 175 -3.09 0.04 -8.07
C VAL A 175 -2.44 -1.08 -8.87
N MET A 176 -1.40 -1.75 -8.37
CA MET A 176 -0.77 -2.86 -9.09
C MET A 176 -1.74 -4.02 -9.30
N LYS A 177 -2.54 -4.35 -8.28
CA LYS A 177 -3.62 -5.34 -8.42
C LYS A 177 -4.64 -4.92 -9.50
N LEU A 178 -5.03 -3.66 -9.54
CA LEU A 178 -5.97 -3.14 -10.54
C LEU A 178 -5.40 -3.20 -11.95
N LEU A 179 -4.13 -2.80 -12.13
CA LEU A 179 -3.45 -2.84 -13.42
C LEU A 179 -3.31 -4.29 -13.93
N ARG A 180 -2.98 -5.24 -13.03
CA ARG A 180 -2.95 -6.65 -13.37
C ARG A 180 -4.33 -7.15 -13.83
N GLN A 181 -5.41 -6.80 -13.12
CA GLN A 181 -6.78 -7.11 -13.54
C GLN A 181 -7.15 -6.52 -14.90
N TYR A 182 -6.67 -5.32 -15.21
CA TYR A 182 -6.89 -4.73 -16.52
C TYR A 182 -6.13 -5.47 -17.60
N HIS A 183 -4.88 -5.86 -17.34
CA HIS A 183 -4.12 -6.66 -18.29
C HIS A 183 -4.75 -8.05 -18.49
N ASP A 184 -5.18 -8.72 -17.44
CA ASP A 184 -5.85 -10.04 -17.54
C ASP A 184 -7.13 -9.96 -18.39
N ARG A 185 -7.78 -8.81 -18.42
CA ARG A 185 -8.99 -8.56 -19.22
C ARG A 185 -8.72 -8.16 -20.65
N PHE A 186 -7.73 -7.32 -20.88
CA PHE A 186 -7.48 -6.72 -22.19
C PHE A 186 -6.30 -7.36 -22.91
N HIS A 187 -5.44 -8.11 -22.22
CA HIS A 187 -4.21 -8.71 -22.73
C HIS A 187 -3.25 -7.74 -23.44
N ASP A 188 -3.36 -6.45 -23.09
CA ASP A 188 -2.53 -5.37 -23.64
C ASP A 188 -2.28 -4.30 -22.55
N TRP A 189 -1.03 -4.11 -22.18
CA TRP A 189 -0.63 -3.14 -21.18
C TRP A 189 -0.90 -1.68 -21.57
N ARG A 190 -0.88 -1.37 -22.88
CA ARG A 190 -1.21 -0.04 -23.41
C ARG A 190 -2.70 0.27 -23.19
N VAL A 191 -3.53 -0.74 -23.37
CA VAL A 191 -4.98 -0.67 -23.12
C VAL A 191 -5.26 -0.64 -21.63
N ALA A 192 -4.46 -1.33 -20.81
CA ALA A 192 -4.54 -1.23 -19.33
C ALA A 192 -4.27 0.20 -18.85
N ASP A 193 -3.28 0.91 -19.42
CA ASP A 193 -3.04 2.33 -19.14
C ASP A 193 -4.23 3.20 -19.52
N TYR A 194 -4.81 2.97 -20.71
CA TYR A 194 -6.03 3.67 -21.13
C TYR A 194 -7.20 3.42 -20.16
N ALA A 195 -7.34 2.19 -19.66
CA ALA A 195 -8.39 1.84 -18.68
C ALA A 195 -8.15 2.51 -17.32
N TYR A 196 -6.89 2.64 -16.90
CA TYR A 196 -6.53 3.37 -15.70
C TYR A 196 -6.93 4.85 -15.79
N ASN A 197 -6.54 5.51 -16.88
CA ASN A 197 -6.79 6.95 -17.05
C ASN A 197 -8.24 7.29 -17.40
N ALA A 198 -8.89 6.54 -18.30
CA ALA A 198 -10.21 6.86 -18.83
C ALA A 198 -11.37 6.11 -18.16
N GLY A 199 -11.05 5.08 -17.36
CA GLY A 199 -12.00 4.17 -16.74
C GLY A 199 -12.28 2.93 -17.58
N GLU A 200 -12.26 1.78 -16.94
CA GLU A 200 -12.41 0.46 -17.55
C GLU A 200 -13.68 0.31 -18.39
N PHE A 201 -14.83 0.72 -17.86
CA PHE A 201 -16.11 0.59 -18.54
C PHE A 201 -16.13 1.32 -19.89
N LYS A 202 -15.49 2.49 -19.94
CA LYS A 202 -15.38 3.26 -21.17
C LYS A 202 -14.51 2.53 -22.20
N ILE A 203 -13.33 2.04 -21.77
CA ILE A 203 -12.42 1.33 -22.68
C ILE A 203 -13.05 0.03 -23.17
N ARG A 204 -13.70 -0.73 -22.31
CA ARG A 204 -14.45 -1.93 -22.69
C ARG A 204 -15.53 -1.63 -23.73
N GLY A 205 -16.28 -0.54 -23.56
CA GLY A 205 -17.28 -0.11 -24.52
C GLY A 205 -16.69 0.35 -25.86
N LEU A 206 -15.48 0.90 -25.86
CA LEU A 206 -14.76 1.22 -27.11
C LEU A 206 -14.28 -0.05 -27.82
N ILE A 207 -13.68 -0.97 -27.10
CA ILE A 207 -13.22 -2.26 -27.65
C ILE A 207 -14.39 -3.07 -28.22
N SER A 208 -15.53 -3.10 -27.53
CA SER A 208 -16.75 -3.79 -28.05
C SER A 208 -17.22 -3.25 -29.39
N ARG A 209 -17.01 -1.97 -29.66
CA ARG A 209 -17.44 -1.33 -30.92
C ARG A 209 -16.38 -1.33 -32.02
N HIS A 210 -15.10 -1.27 -31.66
CA HIS A 210 -14.01 -1.04 -32.61
C HIS A 210 -13.02 -2.21 -32.67
N GLY A 211 -13.16 -3.22 -31.81
CA GLY A 211 -12.20 -4.29 -31.64
C GLY A 211 -11.00 -3.91 -30.77
N MET A 212 -10.17 -4.88 -30.46
CA MET A 212 -8.88 -4.65 -29.81
C MET A 212 -7.94 -3.94 -30.80
N PRO A 213 -7.13 -2.98 -30.31
CA PRO A 213 -6.14 -2.36 -31.18
C PRO A 213 -5.06 -3.37 -31.58
N ALA A 214 -4.48 -3.16 -32.75
CA ALA A 214 -3.32 -3.91 -33.20
C ALA A 214 -2.09 -3.61 -32.33
N ASP A 215 -1.06 -4.48 -32.38
CA ASP A 215 0.18 -4.29 -31.63
C ASP A 215 0.92 -3.01 -32.05
N LYS A 216 0.73 -2.59 -33.26
CA LYS A 216 1.24 -1.33 -33.80
C LYS A 216 0.07 -0.45 -34.27
N PRO A 217 0.17 0.88 -34.09
CA PRO A 217 1.29 1.67 -33.53
C PRO A 217 1.44 1.51 -32.02
N ALA A 218 2.57 2.00 -31.48
CA ALA A 218 2.86 1.98 -30.03
C ALA A 218 1.78 2.68 -29.18
N ILE A 219 1.23 3.76 -29.71
CA ILE A 219 0.07 4.45 -29.15
C ILE A 219 -1.18 3.90 -29.84
N PRO A 220 -2.01 3.07 -29.18
CA PRO A 220 -3.14 2.39 -29.79
C PRO A 220 -4.13 3.36 -30.46
N ASP A 221 -4.57 3.00 -31.67
CA ASP A 221 -5.59 3.76 -32.40
C ASP A 221 -7.00 3.40 -31.93
N LEU A 222 -7.31 3.78 -30.68
CA LEU A 222 -8.66 3.75 -30.13
C LEU A 222 -9.22 5.17 -30.04
N PRO A 223 -10.52 5.41 -30.24
CA PRO A 223 -11.14 6.73 -30.17
C PRO A 223 -11.28 7.23 -28.71
N VAL A 224 -10.17 7.26 -27.98
CA VAL A 224 -10.06 7.84 -26.64
C VAL A 224 -9.84 9.35 -26.71
N ARG A 225 -10.07 10.04 -25.59
CA ARG A 225 -9.74 11.47 -25.50
C ARG A 225 -8.23 11.70 -25.66
N ARG A 226 -7.84 12.88 -26.16
CA ARG A 226 -6.44 13.28 -26.32
C ARG A 226 -5.66 13.12 -25.00
N VAL A 227 -6.23 13.53 -23.85
CA VAL A 227 -5.59 13.41 -22.54
C VAL A 227 -5.25 11.95 -22.19
N THR A 228 -6.10 10.99 -22.54
CA THR A 228 -5.84 9.56 -22.29
C THR A 228 -4.72 9.03 -23.19
N ARG A 229 -4.67 9.47 -24.44
CA ARG A 229 -3.58 9.13 -25.38
C ARG A 229 -2.25 9.74 -24.92
N GLU A 230 -2.28 11.00 -24.50
CA GLU A 230 -1.10 11.69 -23.95
C GLU A 230 -0.61 11.05 -22.65
N HIS A 231 -1.48 10.47 -21.83
CA HIS A 231 -1.12 9.79 -20.60
C HIS A 231 -0.19 8.61 -20.87
N LEU A 232 -0.57 7.70 -21.77
CA LEU A 232 0.29 6.61 -22.22
C LEU A 232 1.59 7.13 -22.84
N THR A 233 1.49 8.15 -23.70
CA THR A 233 2.68 8.75 -24.33
C THR A 233 3.67 9.28 -23.28
N GLN A 234 3.18 9.89 -22.21
CA GLN A 234 3.99 10.38 -21.10
C GLN A 234 4.61 9.24 -20.30
N LEU A 235 3.87 8.14 -20.10
CA LEU A 235 4.39 6.95 -19.41
C LEU A 235 5.52 6.30 -20.21
N LEU A 236 5.34 6.12 -21.51
CA LEU A 236 6.40 5.62 -22.40
C LEU A 236 7.58 6.58 -22.48
N ALA A 237 7.35 7.88 -22.42
CA ALA A 237 8.41 8.89 -22.46
C ALA A 237 9.30 8.87 -21.20
N ILE A 238 8.74 8.73 -20.00
CA ILE A 238 9.59 8.59 -18.81
C ILE A 238 10.34 7.24 -18.81
N ALA A 239 9.70 6.15 -19.23
CA ALA A 239 10.37 4.87 -19.41
C ALA A 239 11.51 4.96 -20.43
N CYS A 240 11.32 5.72 -21.53
CA CYS A 240 12.35 6.01 -22.51
C CYS A 240 13.56 6.74 -21.88
N VAL A 241 13.35 7.78 -21.09
CA VAL A 241 14.45 8.49 -20.42
C VAL A 241 15.23 7.55 -19.49
N ILE A 242 14.53 6.68 -18.74
CA ILE A 242 15.20 5.68 -17.87
C ILE A 242 15.95 4.63 -18.66
N ARG A 243 15.43 4.23 -19.84
CA ARG A 243 16.04 3.23 -20.73
C ARG A 243 17.32 3.76 -21.37
N GLU A 244 17.33 5.00 -21.84
CA GLU A 244 18.39 5.64 -22.59
C GLU A 244 18.81 7.00 -21.99
N PRO A 245 19.26 7.07 -20.71
CA PRO A 245 19.46 8.35 -20.03
C PRO A 245 20.53 9.22 -20.71
N SER A 246 21.58 8.63 -21.25
CA SER A 246 22.64 9.35 -21.96
C SER A 246 22.11 10.10 -23.20
N ARG A 247 21.09 9.59 -23.89
CA ARG A 247 20.44 10.23 -25.03
C ARG A 247 19.81 11.59 -24.65
N PHE A 248 19.43 11.73 -23.39
CA PHE A 248 18.78 12.92 -22.83
C PHE A 248 19.70 13.72 -21.91
N GLN A 249 21.00 13.41 -21.89
CA GLN A 249 22.00 14.04 -21.02
C GLN A 249 21.63 13.99 -19.53
N VAL A 250 21.03 12.89 -19.10
CA VAL A 250 20.58 12.66 -17.73
C VAL A 250 21.48 11.63 -17.05
N SER A 251 21.83 11.91 -15.80
CA SER A 251 22.46 10.96 -14.88
C SER A 251 21.42 10.43 -13.89
N LEU A 252 21.22 9.11 -13.90
CA LEU A 252 20.26 8.51 -12.97
C LEU A 252 20.89 8.45 -11.57
N PRO A 253 20.24 9.02 -10.53
CA PRO A 253 20.78 9.04 -9.18
C PRO A 253 20.78 7.64 -8.57
N SER A 254 21.67 7.37 -7.61
CA SER A 254 21.66 6.16 -6.78
C SER A 254 20.78 6.34 -5.56
N LEU A 255 20.21 5.26 -5.03
CA LEU A 255 19.47 5.25 -3.77
C LEU A 255 20.24 4.42 -2.73
N PRO A 256 20.77 5.03 -1.65
CA PRO A 256 21.40 4.29 -0.56
C PRO A 256 20.41 3.33 0.10
N GLU A 257 20.87 2.17 0.58
CA GLU A 257 20.02 1.19 1.29
C GLU A 257 19.29 1.82 2.50
N SER A 258 19.96 2.74 3.20
CA SER A 258 19.37 3.44 4.34
C SER A 258 18.16 4.33 3.99
N GLU A 259 17.99 4.70 2.72
CA GLU A 259 16.89 5.51 2.21
C GLU A 259 15.74 4.70 1.61
N HIS A 260 15.90 3.36 1.46
CA HIS A 260 14.81 2.50 1.05
C HIS A 260 13.66 2.57 2.05
N LEU A 261 12.43 2.69 1.55
CA LEU A 261 11.25 2.76 2.41
C LEU A 261 10.86 1.37 2.91
N VAL A 262 10.65 1.28 4.22
CA VAL A 262 10.18 0.08 4.90
C VAL A 262 8.96 0.40 5.76
N GLN A 263 8.15 -0.62 6.04
CA GLN A 263 7.00 -0.50 6.93
C GLN A 263 7.46 -0.85 8.36
N ALA A 264 7.44 0.13 9.25
CA ALA A 264 7.73 -0.05 10.67
C ALA A 264 6.40 -0.16 11.46
N PRO A 265 6.17 -1.23 12.24
CA PRO A 265 4.90 -1.45 12.92
C PRO A 265 4.65 -0.43 14.04
N VAL A 266 3.39 0.02 14.17
CA VAL A 266 2.91 0.82 15.31
C VAL A 266 2.19 -0.11 16.26
N THR A 267 2.87 -0.53 17.32
CA THR A 267 2.38 -1.56 18.25
C THR A 267 1.52 -1.01 19.38
N HIS A 268 1.64 0.29 19.70
CA HIS A 268 0.85 0.97 20.71
C HIS A 268 0.61 2.45 20.32
N PRO A 269 -0.37 3.13 20.94
CA PRO A 269 -0.68 4.52 20.61
C PRO A 269 0.50 5.45 20.88
N VAL A 270 0.81 6.32 19.92
CA VAL A 270 1.89 7.30 19.98
C VAL A 270 1.48 8.58 19.26
N THR A 271 1.96 9.75 19.71
CA THR A 271 1.77 10.98 18.95
C THR A 271 2.73 11.04 17.76
N VAL A 272 2.34 11.76 16.69
CA VAL A 272 3.22 11.91 15.51
C VAL A 272 4.55 12.57 15.88
N ALA A 273 4.53 13.57 16.76
CA ALA A 273 5.74 14.22 17.26
C ALA A 273 6.65 13.20 17.97
N ARG A 274 6.10 12.39 18.86
CA ARG A 274 6.87 11.36 19.57
C ARG A 274 7.39 10.27 18.62
N ALA A 275 6.58 9.84 17.66
CA ALA A 275 7.02 8.89 16.63
C ALA A 275 8.20 9.45 15.79
N ALA A 276 8.18 10.74 15.48
CA ALA A 276 9.29 11.41 14.77
C ALA A 276 10.58 11.44 15.61
N GLU A 277 10.48 11.73 16.92
CA GLU A 277 11.61 11.63 17.86
C GLU A 277 12.17 10.21 17.95
N MET A 278 11.29 9.21 18.09
CA MET A 278 11.65 7.79 18.14
C MET A 278 12.37 7.38 16.86
N ALA A 279 11.90 7.82 15.68
CA ALA A 279 12.56 7.58 14.40
C ALA A 279 13.83 8.43 14.21
N GLY A 280 14.03 9.49 14.99
CA GLY A 280 15.16 10.42 14.83
C GLY A 280 15.07 11.23 13.53
N MET A 281 13.88 11.67 13.17
CA MET A 281 13.64 12.44 11.96
C MET A 281 12.70 13.63 12.24
N PRO A 282 12.71 14.68 11.40
CA PRO A 282 11.78 15.79 11.54
C PRO A 282 10.31 15.33 11.40
N GLU A 283 9.42 15.87 12.23
CA GLU A 283 7.98 15.57 12.16
C GLU A 283 7.38 15.85 10.77
N SER A 284 7.82 16.94 10.13
CA SER A 284 7.37 17.29 8.78
C SER A 284 7.75 16.24 7.74
N ALA A 285 8.93 15.64 7.83
CA ALA A 285 9.38 14.56 6.96
C ALA A 285 8.58 13.27 7.22
N LEU A 286 8.34 12.92 8.50
CA LEU A 286 7.49 11.80 8.87
C LEU A 286 6.08 11.94 8.31
N ARG A 287 5.45 13.12 8.47
CA ARG A 287 4.13 13.42 7.92
C ARG A 287 4.09 13.38 6.39
N HIS A 288 5.15 13.81 5.74
CA HIS A 288 5.23 13.78 4.28
C HIS A 288 5.28 12.33 3.72
N LEU A 289 5.98 11.44 4.41
CA LEU A 289 6.01 10.01 4.05
C LEU A 289 4.69 9.30 4.42
N ASN A 290 4.01 9.75 5.47
CA ASN A 290 2.81 9.14 6.03
C ASN A 290 1.59 10.07 5.91
N ALA A 291 1.41 10.67 4.74
CA ALA A 291 0.39 11.68 4.48
C ALA A 291 -1.07 11.15 4.56
N ALA A 292 -1.24 9.83 4.66
CA ALA A 292 -2.53 9.19 4.85
C ALA A 292 -3.19 9.55 6.19
N PHE A 293 -2.41 9.85 7.22
CA PHE A 293 -2.89 10.13 8.57
C PHE A 293 -3.27 11.59 8.75
N ARG A 294 -4.49 11.83 9.22
CA ARG A 294 -5.05 13.18 9.36
C ARG A 294 -5.02 13.73 10.77
N GLY A 295 -4.55 12.96 11.73
CA GLY A 295 -4.50 13.32 13.14
C GLY A 295 -3.09 13.48 13.70
N ASN A 296 -3.01 13.80 15.00
CA ASN A 296 -1.76 13.87 15.73
C ASN A 296 -1.45 12.61 16.54
N LYS A 297 -2.41 11.69 16.67
CA LYS A 297 -2.26 10.44 17.41
C LYS A 297 -2.30 9.27 16.41
N LEU A 298 -1.28 8.46 16.45
CA LEU A 298 -1.17 7.20 15.75
C LEU A 298 -1.61 6.10 16.73
N ASP A 299 -2.55 5.28 16.30
CA ASP A 299 -3.09 4.20 17.10
C ASP A 299 -3.06 2.94 16.23
N GLY A 300 -2.52 1.84 16.74
CA GLY A 300 -2.42 0.57 16.00
C GLY A 300 -3.75 0.05 15.43
N ARG A 301 -4.89 0.50 15.98
CA ARG A 301 -6.24 0.21 15.45
C ARG A 301 -6.53 1.00 14.16
N THR A 302 -5.95 2.19 14.04
CA THR A 302 -6.17 3.10 12.88
C THR A 302 -5.00 3.09 11.90
N VAL A 303 -3.80 2.78 12.41
CA VAL A 303 -2.51 2.84 11.72
C VAL A 303 -1.70 1.64 12.14
N SER A 304 -1.57 0.65 11.26
CA SER A 304 -0.79 -0.56 11.56
C SER A 304 0.72 -0.37 11.39
N HIS A 305 1.13 0.61 10.61
CA HIS A 305 2.55 0.85 10.27
C HIS A 305 2.81 2.31 9.93
N LEU A 306 4.07 2.69 10.02
CA LEU A 306 4.62 3.91 9.42
C LEU A 306 5.58 3.54 8.29
N MET A 307 5.58 4.33 7.22
CA MET A 307 6.64 4.29 6.21
C MET A 307 7.82 5.11 6.69
N LEU A 308 8.95 4.47 6.83
CA LEU A 308 10.22 5.08 7.25
C LEU A 308 11.33 4.71 6.27
N PRO A 309 12.37 5.55 6.10
CA PRO A 309 13.62 5.10 5.52
C PRO A 309 14.26 4.03 6.41
N ALA A 310 14.87 3.00 5.82
CA ALA A 310 15.45 1.87 6.55
C ALA A 310 16.45 2.30 7.64
N GLY A 311 17.22 3.37 7.39
CA GLY A 311 18.13 3.95 8.38
C GLY A 311 17.46 4.50 9.65
N HIS A 312 16.14 4.72 9.62
CA HIS A 312 15.37 5.22 10.75
C HIS A 312 14.48 4.16 11.40
N ALA A 313 14.16 3.08 10.69
CA ALA A 313 13.19 2.08 11.11
C ALA A 313 13.65 1.33 12.36
N GLY A 314 14.89 0.83 12.41
CA GLY A 314 15.41 0.08 13.56
C GLY A 314 15.41 0.88 14.87
N ARG A 315 15.75 2.18 14.80
CA ARG A 315 15.67 3.08 15.94
C ARG A 315 14.23 3.25 16.43
N PHE A 316 13.29 3.43 15.50
CA PHE A 316 11.86 3.54 15.82
C PHE A 316 11.33 2.26 16.48
N GLU A 317 11.64 1.11 15.94
CA GLU A 317 11.18 -0.19 16.45
C GLU A 317 11.71 -0.47 17.85
N LEU A 318 12.99 -0.19 18.11
CA LEU A 318 13.59 -0.31 19.44
C LEU A 318 12.88 0.63 20.44
N ALA A 319 12.67 1.90 20.09
CA ALA A 319 12.01 2.85 20.96
C ALA A 319 10.53 2.48 21.20
N MET A 320 9.85 1.83 20.22
CA MET A 320 8.50 1.29 20.41
C MET A 320 8.50 0.12 21.40
N LEU A 321 9.50 -0.76 21.37
CA LEU A 321 9.64 -1.86 22.33
C LEU A 321 9.91 -1.35 23.75
N ASP A 322 10.82 -0.37 23.89
CA ASP A 322 11.15 0.23 25.20
C ASP A 322 9.94 0.93 25.83
N ALA A 323 9.14 1.63 25.01
CA ALA A 323 7.92 2.27 25.49
C ALA A 323 6.86 1.25 25.93
N ALA A 324 6.77 0.09 25.26
CA ALA A 324 5.91 -1.01 25.69
C ALA A 324 6.38 -1.62 27.02
N ALA A 325 7.70 -1.84 27.17
CA ALA A 325 8.30 -2.35 28.41
C ALA A 325 8.13 -1.37 29.58
N GLY A 326 8.33 -0.07 29.34
CA GLY A 326 8.10 0.98 30.34
C GLY A 326 6.64 1.11 30.76
N SER A 327 5.68 0.86 29.85
CA SER A 327 4.25 0.82 30.19
C SER A 327 3.89 -0.41 31.06
N THR A 328 4.61 -1.52 30.92
CA THR A 328 4.37 -2.73 31.72
C THR A 328 4.92 -2.58 33.18
N THR A 329 6.03 -1.85 33.34
CA THR A 329 6.55 -1.53 34.67
C THR A 329 5.79 -0.38 35.35
N ALA A 330 5.31 0.61 34.57
CA ALA A 330 4.46 1.70 35.07
C ALA A 330 3.05 1.22 35.46
N ALA A 331 2.56 0.12 34.91
CA ALA A 331 1.29 -0.48 35.31
C ALA A 331 1.33 -1.18 36.69
N ALA A 332 2.54 -1.40 37.23
CA ALA A 332 2.72 -1.92 38.60
C ALA A 332 2.80 -0.79 39.64
N ASP A 333 3.12 0.45 39.24
CA ASP A 333 3.28 1.59 40.12
C ASP A 333 2.22 2.69 39.97
N ASP A 334 1.29 2.55 39.02
CA ASP A 334 0.27 3.58 38.68
C ASP A 334 -1.14 3.23 39.20
N GLU A 335 -1.24 2.84 40.45
CA GLU A 335 -2.50 2.95 41.18
C GLU A 335 -2.77 4.41 41.63
N SER A 336 -1.87 5.36 41.28
CA SER A 336 -1.90 6.75 41.76
C SER A 336 -2.24 7.80 40.65
N SER A 337 -2.44 7.42 39.40
CA SER A 337 -2.77 8.35 38.33
C SER A 337 -4.07 8.04 37.59
N ARG A 338 -5.03 7.34 38.22
CA ARG A 338 -6.43 7.47 37.81
C ARG A 338 -6.85 8.90 38.08
N GLY A 339 -7.22 9.64 37.04
CA GLY A 339 -7.94 10.90 37.24
C GLY A 339 -9.12 10.70 38.15
N PRO A 340 -9.60 11.72 38.85
CA PRO A 340 -10.63 11.55 39.85
C PRO A 340 -11.84 10.83 39.25
N ASP A 341 -12.26 9.71 39.84
CA ASP A 341 -13.44 8.96 39.42
C ASP A 341 -14.73 9.80 39.53
N THR A 342 -14.65 10.95 40.19
CA THR A 342 -15.75 11.89 40.45
C THR A 342 -15.28 13.32 40.35
N HIS A 343 -16.21 14.22 39.94
CA HIS A 343 -16.04 15.68 39.94
C HIS A 343 -17.09 16.31 40.84
N VAL A 344 -16.68 17.26 41.70
CA VAL A 344 -17.60 18.07 42.49
C VAL A 344 -17.89 19.37 41.77
N VAL A 345 -19.13 19.59 41.37
CA VAL A 345 -19.56 20.75 40.60
C VAL A 345 -19.31 22.03 41.37
N SER A 346 -18.56 22.96 40.78
CA SER A 346 -18.30 24.30 41.32
C SER A 346 -19.40 25.30 40.92
N PRO A 347 -19.60 26.39 41.67
CA PRO A 347 -20.55 27.42 41.29
C PRO A 347 -20.33 27.97 39.88
N GLY A 348 -21.32 27.87 39.00
CA GLY A 348 -21.26 28.36 37.62
C GLY A 348 -20.74 27.38 36.58
N GLU A 349 -20.38 26.16 37.00
CA GLU A 349 -20.01 25.13 36.04
C GLU A 349 -21.21 24.53 35.31
N SER A 350 -20.99 24.12 34.08
CA SER A 350 -21.99 23.42 33.24
C SER A 350 -21.48 22.02 32.86
N LEU A 351 -22.41 21.09 32.62
CA LEU A 351 -22.09 19.75 32.11
C LEU A 351 -21.20 19.79 30.86
N TRP A 352 -21.32 20.83 30.01
CA TRP A 352 -20.50 20.99 28.84
C TRP A 352 -19.05 21.33 29.18
N GLN A 353 -18.81 22.20 30.16
CA GLN A 353 -17.46 22.55 30.64
C GLN A 353 -16.79 21.34 31.27
N ILE A 354 -17.49 20.63 32.14
CA ILE A 354 -17.00 19.40 32.81
C ILE A 354 -16.71 18.31 31.77
N ALA A 355 -17.62 18.08 30.80
CA ALA A 355 -17.39 17.12 29.74
C ALA A 355 -16.13 17.43 28.90
N ARG A 356 -15.87 18.71 28.65
CA ARG A 356 -14.67 19.16 27.92
C ARG A 356 -13.40 18.98 28.74
N GLU A 357 -13.44 19.29 30.01
CA GLU A 357 -12.29 19.16 30.94
C GLU A 357 -11.83 17.71 31.05
N TYR A 358 -12.77 16.78 31.16
CA TYR A 358 -12.49 15.35 31.30
C TYR A 358 -12.57 14.59 29.96
N SER A 359 -12.50 15.28 28.82
CA SER A 359 -12.47 14.68 27.46
C SER A 359 -13.58 13.68 27.18
N THR A 360 -14.77 13.89 27.79
CA THR A 360 -15.97 13.06 27.63
C THR A 360 -17.10 13.84 26.93
N SER A 361 -18.29 13.25 26.81
CA SER A 361 -19.45 13.90 26.24
C SER A 361 -20.51 14.24 27.31
N VAL A 362 -21.30 15.30 27.09
CA VAL A 362 -22.44 15.65 27.96
C VAL A 362 -23.43 14.49 28.09
N ALA A 363 -23.68 13.78 26.98
CA ALA A 363 -24.58 12.62 26.96
C ALA A 363 -24.04 11.48 27.85
N HIS A 364 -22.72 11.24 27.82
CA HIS A 364 -22.10 10.22 28.66
C HIS A 364 -22.17 10.59 30.16
N LEU A 365 -21.86 11.84 30.51
CA LEU A 365 -22.01 12.31 31.91
C LEU A 365 -23.46 12.21 32.39
N GLN A 366 -24.43 12.53 31.53
CA GLN A 366 -25.86 12.41 31.87
C GLN A 366 -26.23 10.94 32.12
N GLN A 367 -25.80 10.03 31.28
CA GLN A 367 -26.07 8.60 31.40
C GLN A 367 -25.45 8.01 32.68
N LEU A 368 -24.17 8.32 32.98
CA LEU A 368 -23.46 7.83 34.16
C LEU A 368 -24.08 8.31 35.47
N ASN A 369 -24.68 9.51 35.44
CA ASN A 369 -25.23 10.16 36.61
C ASN A 369 -26.77 10.17 36.68
N ASN A 370 -27.43 9.42 35.80
CA ASN A 370 -28.91 9.37 35.69
C ASN A 370 -29.56 10.75 35.58
N LEU A 371 -28.92 11.68 34.84
CA LEU A 371 -29.44 13.03 34.62
C LEU A 371 -30.34 13.09 33.39
N ALA A 372 -31.52 13.67 33.53
CA ALA A 372 -32.40 13.88 32.38
C ALA A 372 -31.81 14.92 31.40
N GLN A 373 -32.19 14.83 30.14
CA GLN A 373 -31.79 15.82 29.14
C GLN A 373 -32.29 17.22 29.51
N GLY A 374 -31.38 18.18 29.65
CA GLY A 374 -31.71 19.54 30.10
C GLY A 374 -31.75 19.72 31.62
N GLN A 375 -31.50 18.69 32.41
CA GLN A 375 -31.44 18.81 33.86
C GLN A 375 -30.20 19.64 34.27
N ALA A 376 -30.44 20.67 35.10
CA ALA A 376 -29.41 21.52 35.66
C ALA A 376 -28.64 20.76 36.77
N ILE A 377 -27.30 20.87 36.73
CA ILE A 377 -26.44 20.43 37.82
C ILE A 377 -26.33 21.53 38.89
N GLN A 378 -26.13 21.16 40.15
CA GLN A 378 -26.03 22.11 41.27
C GLN A 378 -24.58 22.18 41.82
N PRO A 379 -24.16 23.35 42.30
CA PRO A 379 -22.87 23.44 43.03
C PRO A 379 -22.84 22.47 44.21
N GLY A 380 -21.72 21.74 44.35
CA GLY A 380 -21.56 20.72 45.35
C GLY A 380 -22.09 19.33 44.96
N GLN A 381 -22.73 19.19 43.81
CA GLN A 381 -23.15 17.89 43.26
C GLN A 381 -21.93 17.08 42.85
N VAL A 382 -21.88 15.81 43.24
CA VAL A 382 -20.81 14.90 42.86
C VAL A 382 -21.24 14.17 41.58
N LEU A 383 -20.47 14.33 40.51
CA LEU A 383 -20.68 13.62 39.23
C LEU A 383 -19.66 12.49 39.10
N LYS A 384 -20.12 11.32 38.71
CA LYS A 384 -19.25 10.21 38.27
C LYS A 384 -18.75 10.55 36.88
N LEU A 385 -17.44 10.37 36.67
CA LEU A 385 -16.80 10.63 35.39
C LEU A 385 -16.67 9.37 34.53
N GLY A 386 -16.72 8.19 35.14
CA GLY A 386 -16.58 6.89 34.50
C GLY A 386 -15.14 6.58 34.10
N ASP A 387 -14.86 5.33 33.80
CA ASP A 387 -13.63 4.97 33.14
C ASP A 387 -13.64 5.56 31.73
N ILE A 388 -12.66 6.40 31.43
CA ILE A 388 -12.45 6.95 30.09
C ILE A 388 -11.75 5.85 29.30
N ASP A 389 -12.55 5.00 28.62
CA ASP A 389 -12.05 4.03 27.62
C ASP A 389 -11.47 4.72 26.38
#